data_a4fb57630aa10f08b6f13121a5ba7062
#
_entry.id   a4fb57630aa10f08b6f13121a5ba7062
#
_cell.length_a   1.000
_cell.length_b   1.000
_cell.length_c   1.000
_cell.angle_alpha   90.00
_cell.angle_beta   90.00
_cell.angle_gamma   90.00
#
_symmetry.space_group_name_H-M   'P 1'
#
loop_
_entity.id
_entity.type
_entity.pdbx_description
1 polymer ?
#
loop_
_entity_poly.entity_id
_entity_poly.type
_entity_poly.pdbx_seq_one_letter_code
_entity_poly.pdbx_strand_id
1 'polypeptide(L)'
;YIHALIRDSEGQKMSKTKGNVINPLTMMDKYGTDALRFTLAAFAAQGRDIKLSEERIEGYRNFCNKLWNASRFVLMNLDGYDGTCELASNEKRSTAHRWILSRLNETCRDVNNALEEFKFNDAASSIYKFIWNEYCDWFLELSKSHLYGGKDKKETQNILLYVLESCLRFLHPF
;
A
#
# COMPACT_ATOMS: atom_id res chain seq x y z
N TYR A 1 -19.90 10.75 -8.58
CA TYR A 1 -19.23 9.51 -9.01
C TYR A 1 -20.26 8.38 -9.17
N ILE A 2 -20.24 7.70 -10.31
CA ILE A 2 -21.05 6.51 -10.56
C ILE A 2 -20.10 5.31 -10.50
N HIS A 3 -20.31 4.42 -9.52
CA HIS A 3 -19.44 3.26 -9.33
C HIS A 3 -19.63 2.21 -10.44
N ALA A 4 -18.58 1.43 -10.68
CA ALA A 4 -18.61 0.33 -11.63
C ALA A 4 -19.49 -0.83 -11.13
N LEU A 5 -20.04 -1.61 -12.07
CA LEU A 5 -20.71 -2.87 -11.72
C LEU A 5 -19.68 -3.99 -11.56
N ILE A 6 -19.96 -4.90 -10.62
CA ILE A 6 -19.12 -6.07 -10.40
C ILE A 6 -19.67 -7.23 -11.24
N ARG A 7 -18.79 -7.84 -12.03
CA ARG A 7 -19.04 -9.03 -12.86
C ARG A 7 -18.14 -10.18 -12.43
N ASP A 8 -18.47 -11.38 -12.87
CA ASP A 8 -17.61 -12.55 -12.66
C ASP A 8 -16.27 -12.43 -13.44
N SER A 9 -15.40 -13.42 -13.30
CA SER A 9 -14.09 -13.48 -13.96
C SER A 9 -14.17 -13.42 -15.49
N GLU A 10 -15.26 -13.90 -16.07
CA GLU A 10 -15.50 -13.91 -17.52
C GLU A 10 -16.18 -12.60 -18.00
N GLY A 11 -16.58 -11.73 -17.07
CA GLY A 11 -17.27 -10.48 -17.38
C GLY A 11 -18.77 -10.62 -17.53
N GLN A 12 -19.36 -11.75 -17.10
CA GLN A 12 -20.79 -11.97 -17.11
C GLN A 12 -21.46 -11.34 -15.88
N LYS A 13 -22.73 -10.95 -16.03
CA LYS A 13 -23.53 -10.49 -14.91
C LYS A 13 -23.70 -11.62 -13.89
N MET A 14 -23.38 -11.35 -12.63
CA MET A 14 -23.59 -12.28 -11.53
C MET A 14 -25.09 -12.49 -11.29
N SER A 15 -25.52 -13.72 -11.13
CA SER A 15 -26.89 -14.07 -10.73
C SER A 15 -26.91 -15.36 -9.90
N LYS A 16 -27.85 -15.42 -8.95
CA LYS A 16 -28.05 -16.64 -8.13
C LYS A 16 -28.42 -17.84 -8.99
N THR A 17 -29.19 -17.62 -10.06
CA THR A 17 -29.62 -18.70 -10.96
C THR A 17 -28.48 -19.31 -11.76
N LYS A 18 -27.44 -18.54 -12.07
CA LYS A 18 -26.24 -19.01 -12.76
C LYS A 18 -25.19 -19.60 -11.81
N GLY A 19 -25.35 -19.41 -10.51
CA GLY A 19 -24.38 -19.87 -9.51
C GLY A 19 -23.02 -19.16 -9.53
N ASN A 20 -22.88 -18.02 -10.24
CA ASN A 20 -21.65 -17.27 -10.39
C ASN A 20 -21.54 -16.06 -9.44
N VAL A 21 -22.34 -16.05 -8.37
CA VAL A 21 -22.33 -14.95 -7.37
C VAL A 21 -21.17 -15.16 -6.42
N ILE A 22 -20.30 -14.15 -6.31
CA ILE A 22 -19.27 -14.09 -5.28
C ILE A 22 -19.88 -13.42 -4.04
N ASN A 23 -19.96 -14.17 -2.93
CA ASN A 23 -20.44 -13.62 -1.67
C ASN A 23 -19.31 -12.82 -1.00
N PRO A 24 -19.46 -11.51 -0.79
CA PRO A 24 -18.42 -10.67 -0.18
C PRO A 24 -18.07 -11.12 1.25
N LEU A 25 -19.03 -11.59 2.04
CA LEU A 25 -18.76 -12.05 3.40
C LEU A 25 -17.84 -13.27 3.40
N THR A 26 -18.11 -14.25 2.52
CA THR A 26 -17.23 -15.41 2.36
C THR A 26 -15.82 -15.01 1.92
N MET A 27 -15.69 -13.99 1.06
CA MET A 27 -14.38 -13.47 0.64
C MET A 27 -13.65 -12.75 1.78
N MET A 28 -14.37 -12.00 2.61
CA MET A 28 -13.81 -11.37 3.81
C MET A 28 -13.30 -12.40 4.81
N ASP A 29 -14.07 -13.47 5.05
CA ASP A 29 -13.67 -14.54 5.96
C ASP A 29 -12.42 -15.29 5.46
N LYS A 30 -12.32 -15.51 4.15
CA LYS A 30 -11.22 -16.28 3.52
C LYS A 30 -9.95 -15.45 3.31
N TYR A 31 -10.08 -14.19 2.89
CA TYR A 31 -8.96 -13.36 2.43
C TYR A 31 -8.71 -12.11 3.28
N GLY A 32 -9.64 -11.76 4.15
CA GLY A 32 -9.61 -10.54 4.95
C GLY A 32 -10.37 -9.38 4.28
N THR A 33 -10.93 -8.52 5.12
CA THR A 33 -11.73 -7.36 4.70
C THR A 33 -10.91 -6.37 3.87
N ASP A 34 -9.69 -6.08 4.29
CA ASP A 34 -8.81 -5.12 3.62
C ASP A 34 -8.44 -5.59 2.20
N ALA A 35 -8.18 -6.90 2.02
CA ALA A 35 -7.88 -7.46 0.69
C ALA A 35 -9.05 -7.29 -0.28
N LEU A 36 -10.28 -7.54 0.17
CA LEU A 36 -11.47 -7.34 -0.66
C LEU A 36 -11.71 -5.86 -0.98
N ARG A 37 -11.64 -4.99 0.03
CA ARG A 37 -11.83 -3.54 -0.13
C ARG A 37 -10.81 -2.96 -1.11
N PHE A 38 -9.53 -3.26 -0.90
CA PHE A 38 -8.47 -2.81 -1.80
C PHE A 38 -8.63 -3.34 -3.21
N THR A 39 -9.04 -4.61 -3.39
CA THR A 39 -9.34 -5.19 -4.71
C THR A 39 -10.40 -4.37 -5.42
N LEU A 40 -11.52 -4.07 -4.76
CA LEU A 40 -12.60 -3.30 -5.36
C LEU A 40 -12.16 -1.89 -5.76
N ALA A 41 -11.40 -1.19 -4.91
CA ALA A 41 -10.86 0.13 -5.21
C ALA A 41 -9.86 0.11 -6.36
N ALA A 42 -8.92 -0.85 -6.37
CA ALA A 42 -7.89 -0.99 -7.39
C ALA A 42 -8.44 -1.29 -8.80
N PHE A 43 -9.63 -1.88 -8.88
CA PHE A 43 -10.29 -2.15 -10.16
C PHE A 43 -11.43 -1.19 -10.49
N ALA A 44 -11.71 -0.19 -9.64
CA ALA A 44 -12.77 0.80 -9.84
C ALA A 44 -12.40 1.86 -10.90
N ALA A 45 -12.06 1.42 -12.11
CA ALA A 45 -11.82 2.34 -13.22
C ALA A 45 -13.14 2.94 -13.73
N GLN A 46 -13.15 4.25 -13.98
CA GLN A 46 -14.33 4.94 -14.51
C GLN A 46 -14.79 4.34 -15.85
N GLY A 47 -16.09 4.13 -15.99
CA GLY A 47 -16.70 3.62 -17.22
C GLY A 47 -16.43 2.16 -17.56
N ARG A 48 -15.84 1.39 -16.63
CA ARG A 48 -15.57 -0.04 -16.84
C ARG A 48 -16.10 -0.86 -15.68
N ASP A 49 -16.73 -2.00 -16.02
CA ASP A 49 -17.15 -2.98 -15.03
C ASP A 49 -15.95 -3.70 -14.41
N ILE A 50 -16.07 -4.04 -13.13
CA ILE A 50 -15.03 -4.77 -12.40
C ILE A 50 -15.22 -6.27 -12.62
N LYS A 51 -14.25 -6.93 -13.27
CA LYS A 51 -14.19 -8.39 -13.33
C LYS A 51 -13.54 -8.89 -12.04
N LEU A 52 -14.35 -9.42 -11.13
CA LEU A 52 -13.89 -9.94 -9.86
C LEU A 52 -13.59 -11.43 -9.94
N SER A 53 -12.44 -11.85 -9.42
CA SER A 53 -12.06 -13.24 -9.22
C SER A 53 -11.42 -13.44 -7.86
N GLU A 54 -11.48 -14.65 -7.32
CA GLU A 54 -10.82 -14.98 -6.05
C GLU A 54 -9.30 -14.75 -6.10
N GLU A 55 -8.66 -15.11 -7.21
CA GLU A 55 -7.21 -14.93 -7.41
C GLU A 55 -6.76 -13.48 -7.27
N ARG A 56 -7.60 -12.52 -7.72
CA ARG A 56 -7.31 -11.09 -7.55
C ARG A 56 -7.37 -10.65 -6.11
N ILE A 57 -8.35 -11.16 -5.36
CA ILE A 57 -8.48 -10.89 -3.91
C ILE A 57 -7.28 -11.49 -3.16
N GLU A 58 -6.91 -12.71 -3.51
CA GLU A 58 -5.73 -13.38 -2.93
C GLU A 58 -4.43 -12.60 -3.21
N GLY A 59 -4.26 -12.05 -4.41
CA GLY A 59 -3.14 -11.18 -4.75
C GLY A 59 -3.03 -9.99 -3.79
N TYR A 60 -4.13 -9.33 -3.47
CA TYR A 60 -4.13 -8.22 -2.52
C TYR A 60 -4.06 -8.66 -1.05
N ARG A 61 -4.49 -9.86 -0.70
CA ARG A 61 -4.15 -10.47 0.60
C ARG A 61 -2.63 -10.58 0.79
N ASN A 62 -1.92 -10.98 -0.25
CA ASN A 62 -0.46 -11.05 -0.21
C ASN A 62 0.17 -9.65 -0.03
N PHE A 63 -0.44 -8.62 -0.59
CA PHE A 63 -0.05 -7.23 -0.34
C PHE A 63 -0.25 -6.83 1.12
N CYS A 64 -1.41 -7.12 1.71
CA CYS A 64 -1.66 -6.88 3.13
C CYS A 64 -0.64 -7.62 4.03
N ASN A 65 -0.32 -8.88 3.71
CA ASN A 65 0.69 -9.65 4.42
C ASN A 65 2.10 -9.02 4.29
N LYS A 66 2.44 -8.51 3.10
CA LYS A 66 3.72 -7.83 2.88
C LYS A 66 3.81 -6.55 3.72
N LEU A 67 2.75 -5.75 3.75
CA LEU A 67 2.66 -4.56 4.59
C LEU A 67 2.78 -4.89 6.08
N TRP A 68 2.10 -5.94 6.54
CA TRP A 68 2.20 -6.43 7.91
C TRP A 68 3.64 -6.82 8.29
N ASN A 69 4.31 -7.57 7.42
CA ASN A 69 5.69 -7.97 7.66
C ASN A 69 6.66 -6.78 7.62
N ALA A 70 6.45 -5.81 6.74
CA ALA A 70 7.19 -4.56 6.71
C ALA A 70 7.02 -3.77 8.02
N SER A 71 5.78 -3.67 8.52
CA SER A 71 5.47 -3.01 9.79
C SER A 71 6.17 -3.71 10.95
N ARG A 72 6.15 -5.05 11.01
CA ARG A 72 6.88 -5.82 12.02
C ARG A 72 8.38 -5.55 11.96
N PHE A 73 8.97 -5.54 10.76
CA PHE A 73 10.38 -5.22 10.58
C PHE A 73 10.72 -3.84 11.14
N VAL A 74 9.93 -2.82 10.81
CA VAL A 74 10.14 -1.47 11.34
C VAL A 74 10.07 -1.46 12.86
N LEU A 75 8.99 -1.99 13.45
CA LEU A 75 8.81 -2.01 14.90
C LEU A 75 9.93 -2.74 15.65
N MET A 76 10.40 -3.86 15.11
CA MET A 76 11.54 -4.61 15.69
C MET A 76 12.87 -3.83 15.65
N ASN A 77 12.99 -2.87 14.74
CA ASN A 77 14.20 -2.04 14.60
C ASN A 77 14.10 -0.68 15.28
N LEU A 78 13.03 -0.41 16.03
CA LEU A 78 12.86 0.83 16.82
C LEU A 78 13.44 0.72 18.25
N ASP A 79 14.24 -0.32 18.54
CA ASP A 79 14.87 -0.44 19.85
C ASP A 79 15.78 0.77 20.13
N GLY A 80 15.57 1.39 21.30
CA GLY A 80 16.25 2.63 21.69
C GLY A 80 15.76 3.89 20.99
N TYR A 81 14.62 3.83 20.26
CA TYR A 81 13.99 5.00 19.64
C TYR A 81 13.27 5.85 20.69
N ASP A 82 13.58 7.13 20.73
CA ASP A 82 13.07 8.08 21.75
C ASP A 82 11.73 8.74 21.41
N GLY A 83 11.12 8.36 20.28
CA GLY A 83 9.83 8.90 19.84
C GLY A 83 9.92 10.27 19.15
N THR A 84 11.11 10.87 19.04
CA THR A 84 11.29 12.16 18.36
C THR A 84 11.47 11.94 16.86
N CYS A 85 10.39 12.14 16.09
CA CYS A 85 10.44 12.05 14.63
C CYS A 85 10.94 13.38 14.03
N GLU A 86 12.17 13.78 14.38
CA GLU A 86 12.84 14.93 13.74
C GLU A 86 13.71 14.42 12.59
N LEU A 87 13.29 14.74 11.38
CA LEU A 87 14.09 14.42 10.20
C LEU A 87 15.26 15.41 10.10
N ALA A 88 16.48 14.91 9.97
CA ALA A 88 17.66 15.72 9.74
C ALA A 88 17.54 16.62 8.49
N SER A 89 18.38 17.64 8.36
CA SER A 89 18.44 18.45 7.14
C SER A 89 18.80 17.58 5.92
N ASN A 90 18.31 17.97 4.75
CA ASN A 90 18.49 17.20 3.51
C ASN A 90 19.96 16.90 3.18
N GLU A 91 20.86 17.82 3.52
CA GLU A 91 22.31 17.72 3.28
C GLU A 91 22.97 16.60 4.09
N LYS A 92 22.43 16.29 5.27
CA LYS A 92 22.96 15.27 6.17
C LYS A 92 22.42 13.86 5.90
N ARG A 93 21.43 13.74 5.02
CA ARG A 93 20.80 12.46 4.70
C ARG A 93 21.59 11.66 3.69
N SER A 94 21.59 10.34 3.85
CA SER A 94 22.14 9.43 2.83
C SER A 94 21.33 9.53 1.52
N THR A 95 21.93 9.05 0.43
CA THR A 95 21.23 9.00 -0.87
C THR A 95 19.94 8.16 -0.82
N ALA A 96 19.97 7.04 -0.11
CA ALA A 96 18.79 6.18 0.07
C ALA A 96 17.67 6.90 0.82
N HIS A 97 18.00 7.65 1.87
CA HIS A 97 17.04 8.45 2.64
C HIS A 97 16.39 9.55 1.80
N ARG A 98 17.19 10.29 1.04
CA ARG A 98 16.68 11.34 0.13
C ARG A 98 15.80 10.75 -0.97
N TRP A 99 16.22 9.62 -1.54
CA TRP A 99 15.48 8.92 -2.57
C TRP A 99 14.08 8.53 -2.10
N ILE A 100 13.98 7.80 -0.98
CA ILE A 100 12.65 7.30 -0.52
C ILE A 100 11.71 8.44 -0.14
N LEU A 101 12.22 9.52 0.47
CA LEU A 101 11.41 10.70 0.81
C LEU A 101 10.95 11.45 -0.45
N SER A 102 11.79 11.55 -1.48
CA SER A 102 11.40 12.12 -2.77
C SER A 102 10.30 11.29 -3.44
N ARG A 103 10.43 9.96 -3.42
CA ARG A 103 9.43 9.04 -3.97
C ARG A 103 8.12 9.10 -3.20
N LEU A 104 8.18 9.18 -1.87
CA LEU A 104 6.99 9.38 -1.03
C LEU A 104 6.24 10.66 -1.40
N ASN A 105 6.95 11.78 -1.57
CA ASN A 105 6.35 13.06 -1.94
C ASN A 105 5.71 13.01 -3.35
N GLU A 106 6.33 12.32 -4.29
CA GLU A 106 5.76 12.12 -5.62
C GLU A 106 4.48 11.26 -5.54
N THR A 107 4.54 10.14 -4.81
CA THR A 107 3.36 9.29 -4.58
C THR A 107 2.23 10.07 -3.92
N CYS A 108 2.53 10.94 -2.94
CA CYS A 108 1.53 11.79 -2.29
C CYS A 108 0.82 12.69 -3.30
N ARG A 109 1.54 13.33 -4.21
CA ARG A 109 0.95 14.16 -5.27
C ARG A 109 0.08 13.34 -6.22
N ASP A 110 0.57 12.19 -6.66
CA ASP A 110 -0.16 11.31 -7.58
C ASP A 110 -1.46 10.81 -6.96
N VAL A 111 -1.42 10.41 -5.67
CA VAL A 111 -2.61 9.96 -4.94
C VAL A 111 -3.62 11.08 -4.78
N ASN A 112 -3.19 12.28 -4.37
CA ASN A 112 -4.09 13.42 -4.21
C ASN A 112 -4.73 13.82 -5.54
N ASN A 113 -3.95 13.94 -6.61
CA ASN A 113 -4.47 14.25 -7.95
C ASN A 113 -5.48 13.19 -8.42
N ALA A 114 -5.18 11.91 -8.22
CA ALA A 114 -6.07 10.83 -8.60
C ALA A 114 -7.38 10.84 -7.79
N LEU A 115 -7.32 11.16 -6.50
CA LEU A 115 -8.51 11.29 -5.65
C LEU A 115 -9.38 12.49 -6.04
N GLU A 116 -8.77 13.65 -6.34
CA GLU A 116 -9.49 14.85 -6.82
C GLU A 116 -10.22 14.58 -8.13
N GLU A 117 -9.65 13.74 -9.00
CA GLU A 117 -10.25 13.33 -10.27
C GLU A 117 -11.17 12.09 -10.14
N PHE A 118 -11.41 11.58 -8.92
CA PHE A 118 -12.18 10.34 -8.67
C PHE A 118 -11.63 9.09 -9.37
N LYS A 119 -10.33 9.04 -9.62
CA LYS A 119 -9.61 7.92 -10.22
C LYS A 119 -9.07 6.98 -9.10
N PHE A 120 -9.96 6.33 -8.39
CA PHE A 120 -9.60 5.50 -7.23
C PHE A 120 -8.63 4.35 -7.56
N ASN A 121 -8.76 3.77 -8.74
CA ASN A 121 -7.84 2.76 -9.24
C ASN A 121 -6.41 3.29 -9.41
N ASP A 122 -6.24 4.52 -9.87
CA ASP A 122 -4.93 5.14 -10.07
C ASP A 122 -4.30 5.47 -8.71
N ALA A 123 -5.08 6.02 -7.78
CA ALA A 123 -4.64 6.25 -6.41
C ALA A 123 -4.17 4.94 -5.74
N ALA A 124 -4.99 3.89 -5.76
CA ALA A 124 -4.65 2.58 -5.21
C ALA A 124 -3.39 1.98 -5.87
N SER A 125 -3.27 2.11 -7.20
CA SER A 125 -2.12 1.62 -7.96
C SER A 125 -0.81 2.35 -7.59
N SER A 126 -0.86 3.67 -7.40
CA SER A 126 0.30 4.47 -7.00
C SER A 126 0.76 4.08 -5.59
N ILE A 127 -0.16 3.93 -4.65
CA ILE A 127 0.15 3.48 -3.28
C ILE A 127 0.76 2.08 -3.30
N TYR A 128 0.12 1.15 -4.03
CA TYR A 128 0.61 -0.23 -4.15
C TYR A 128 2.04 -0.29 -4.68
N LYS A 129 2.32 0.40 -5.79
CA LYS A 129 3.64 0.40 -6.44
C LYS A 129 4.71 0.97 -5.51
N PHE A 130 4.44 2.08 -4.84
CA PHE A 130 5.36 2.67 -3.90
C PHE A 130 5.68 1.72 -2.74
N ILE A 131 4.64 1.18 -2.08
CA ILE A 131 4.83 0.30 -0.92
C ILE A 131 5.54 -0.98 -1.32
N TRP A 132 5.07 -1.64 -2.37
CA TRP A 132 5.61 -2.94 -2.76
C TRP A 132 7.02 -2.83 -3.29
N ASN A 133 7.22 -2.04 -4.35
CA ASN A 133 8.48 -2.04 -5.09
C ASN A 133 9.54 -1.16 -4.44
N GLU A 134 9.16 0.03 -3.95
CA GLU A 134 10.14 1.02 -3.51
C GLU A 134 10.43 0.93 -2.02
N TYR A 135 9.37 0.92 -1.20
CA TYR A 135 9.55 0.83 0.25
C TYR A 135 9.99 -0.57 0.68
N CYS A 136 9.20 -1.61 0.35
CA CYS A 136 9.48 -2.97 0.82
C CYS A 136 10.67 -3.62 0.12
N ASP A 137 10.73 -3.58 -1.24
CA ASP A 137 11.76 -4.33 -1.96
C ASP A 137 13.13 -3.64 -1.93
N TRP A 138 13.16 -2.30 -1.88
CA TRP A 138 14.41 -1.56 -1.90
C TRP A 138 14.75 -0.89 -0.58
N PHE A 139 13.87 -0.01 -0.07
CA PHE A 139 14.27 0.82 1.06
C PHE A 139 14.49 0.02 2.35
N LEU A 140 13.64 -0.96 2.65
CA LEU A 140 13.84 -1.82 3.82
C LEU A 140 15.18 -2.56 3.75
N GLU A 141 15.57 -3.06 2.57
CA GLU A 141 16.87 -3.74 2.39
C GLU A 141 18.04 -2.77 2.53
N LEU A 142 17.98 -1.60 1.87
CA LEU A 142 19.02 -0.57 1.99
C LEU A 142 19.18 -0.06 3.42
N SER A 143 18.10 0.02 4.18
CA SER A 143 18.10 0.48 5.57
C SER A 143 18.87 -0.44 6.52
N LYS A 144 18.97 -1.74 6.21
CA LYS A 144 19.68 -2.71 7.08
C LYS A 144 21.13 -2.32 7.32
N SER A 145 21.85 -1.84 6.30
CA SER A 145 23.22 -1.41 6.44
C SER A 145 23.41 -0.22 7.40
N HIS A 146 22.45 0.69 7.43
CA HIS A 146 22.43 1.85 8.33
C HIS A 146 22.00 1.46 9.75
N LEU A 147 21.01 0.57 9.88
CA LEU A 147 20.52 0.10 11.17
C LEU A 147 21.59 -0.68 11.95
N TYR A 148 22.35 -1.54 11.26
CA TYR A 148 23.34 -2.43 11.87
C TYR A 148 24.77 -1.86 11.82
N GLY A 149 25.05 -0.89 10.95
CA GLY A 149 26.36 -0.24 10.81
C GLY A 149 26.60 1.01 11.68
N GLY A 150 25.60 1.54 12.35
CA GLY A 150 25.68 2.46 13.50
C GLY A 150 25.71 3.95 13.23
N LYS A 151 26.17 4.47 12.10
CA LYS A 151 26.38 5.93 11.94
C LYS A 151 25.08 6.75 11.77
N ASP A 152 24.06 6.16 11.15
CA ASP A 152 22.79 6.87 10.81
C ASP A 152 21.57 6.12 11.35
N LYS A 153 21.73 5.32 12.40
CA LYS A 153 20.67 4.46 12.94
C LYS A 153 19.41 5.27 13.28
N LYS A 154 19.55 6.34 14.04
CA LYS A 154 18.42 7.17 14.49
C LYS A 154 17.68 7.81 13.31
N GLU A 155 18.41 8.38 12.36
CA GLU A 155 17.78 8.96 11.15
C GLU A 155 17.07 7.89 10.30
N THR A 156 17.67 6.70 10.19
CA THR A 156 17.06 5.59 9.48
C THR A 156 15.77 5.12 10.16
N GLN A 157 15.76 5.02 11.50
CA GLN A 157 14.55 4.70 12.27
C GLN A 157 13.45 5.74 12.06
N ASN A 158 13.79 7.03 12.10
CA ASN A 158 12.87 8.14 11.84
C ASN A 158 12.23 8.02 10.46
N ILE A 159 13.04 7.79 9.41
CA ILE A 159 12.54 7.71 8.05
C ILE A 159 11.71 6.44 7.82
N LEU A 160 12.14 5.30 8.36
CA LEU A 160 11.37 4.05 8.29
C LEU A 160 9.98 4.23 8.88
N LEU A 161 9.89 4.82 10.07
CA LEU A 161 8.63 5.05 10.75
C LEU A 161 7.76 6.09 10.02
N TYR A 162 8.37 7.21 9.62
CA TYR A 162 7.67 8.28 8.90
C TYR A 162 7.06 7.80 7.59
N VAL A 163 7.82 7.03 6.79
CA VAL A 163 7.34 6.49 5.52
C VAL A 163 6.25 5.45 5.75
N LEU A 164 6.43 4.54 6.73
CA LEU A 164 5.41 3.54 7.08
C LEU A 164 4.10 4.21 7.50
N GLU A 165 4.16 5.18 8.42
CA GLU A 165 2.97 5.91 8.87
C GLU A 165 2.26 6.60 7.72
N SER A 166 3.02 7.26 6.83
CA SER A 166 2.46 7.89 5.63
C SER A 166 1.76 6.88 4.72
N CYS A 167 2.37 5.70 4.50
CA CYS A 167 1.76 4.62 3.74
C CYS A 167 0.44 4.13 4.35
N LEU A 168 0.39 3.96 5.67
CA LEU A 168 -0.82 3.54 6.38
C LEU A 168 -1.93 4.59 6.28
N ARG A 169 -1.58 5.87 6.35
CA ARG A 169 -2.52 6.97 6.13
C ARG A 169 -3.08 7.00 4.71
N PHE A 170 -2.23 6.79 3.69
CA PHE A 170 -2.70 6.69 2.30
C PHE A 170 -3.63 5.50 2.08
N LEU A 171 -3.38 4.38 2.75
CA LEU A 171 -4.20 3.17 2.63
C LEU A 171 -5.53 3.24 3.40
N HIS A 172 -5.64 4.11 4.40
CA HIS A 172 -6.80 4.18 5.29
C HIS A 172 -8.16 4.28 4.56
N PRO A 173 -8.33 5.03 3.45
CA PRO A 173 -9.60 5.09 2.71
C PRO A 173 -9.93 3.83 1.93
N PHE A 174 -8.97 2.97 1.64
CA PHE A 174 -9.08 1.78 0.79
C PHE A 174 -9.23 0.51 1.61
#